data_086c1ae389071402aeb1342a96a63c6f
#
_entry.id   086c1ae389071402aeb1342a96a63c6f
#
_cell.length_a   1.000
_cell.length_b   1.000
_cell.length_c   1.000
_cell.angle_alpha   90.00
_cell.angle_beta   90.00
_cell.angle_gamma   90.00
#
_symmetry.space_group_name_H-M   'P 1'
#
loop_
_entity.id
_entity.type
_entity.pdbx_description
1 polymer ?
#
loop_
_entity_poly.entity_id
_entity_poly.type
_entity_poly.pdbx_seq_one_letter_code
_entity_poly.pdbx_strand_id
1 'polypeptide(L)'
;VAADLKTIYRAESAGAAAQRLDEFEQKWDGKYPPIGQSWRRNWEQIIPFFAYPAAVRKIIYTTNAIESLNMSLRKIIKNRGHFPSDEAAAKLLYLALRNAAKKWTMPSRTWKQALNQFAILFQDRFPSSIY
;
A
#
# COMPACT_ATOMS: atom_id res chain seq x y z
N VAL A 1 9.93 -11.92 14.05
CA VAL A 1 9.45 -12.11 12.68
C VAL A 1 9.10 -10.76 12.05
N ALA A 2 8.04 -10.06 12.49
CA ALA A 2 7.57 -8.82 11.85
C ALA A 2 8.67 -7.72 11.77
N ALA A 3 9.45 -7.52 12.82
CA ALA A 3 10.55 -6.56 12.82
C ALA A 3 11.63 -6.92 11.79
N ASP A 4 11.95 -8.21 11.66
CA ASP A 4 12.97 -8.66 10.70
C ASP A 4 12.45 -8.59 9.25
N LEU A 5 11.18 -8.92 9.00
CA LEU A 5 10.55 -8.69 7.69
C LEU A 5 10.57 -7.21 7.29
N LYS A 6 10.41 -6.32 8.26
CA LYS A 6 10.48 -4.89 8.03
C LYS A 6 11.84 -4.43 7.51
N THR A 7 12.92 -5.08 7.91
CA THR A 7 14.26 -4.76 7.40
C THR A 7 14.42 -5.10 5.92
N ILE A 8 13.71 -6.10 5.42
CA ILE A 8 13.74 -6.51 4.01
C ILE A 8 13.13 -5.41 3.13
N TYR A 9 11.87 -5.03 3.37
CA TYR A 9 11.20 -4.05 2.49
C TYR A 9 11.63 -2.59 2.73
N ARG A 10 12.39 -2.33 3.80
CA ARG A 10 13.03 -1.03 4.04
C ARG A 10 14.47 -0.95 3.55
N ALA A 11 14.99 -1.99 2.99
CA ALA A 11 16.34 -2.01 2.45
C ALA A 11 16.52 -0.97 1.32
N GLU A 12 17.71 -0.46 1.17
CA GLU A 12 18.03 0.61 0.21
C GLU A 12 17.95 0.15 -1.24
N SER A 13 18.21 -1.14 -1.48
CA SER A 13 18.26 -1.74 -2.81
C SER A 13 17.77 -3.18 -2.80
N ALA A 14 17.49 -3.72 -3.99
CA ALA A 14 17.14 -5.13 -4.15
C ALA A 14 18.24 -6.08 -3.64
N GLY A 15 19.51 -5.74 -3.84
CA GLY A 15 20.64 -6.51 -3.34
C GLY A 15 20.70 -6.53 -1.82
N ALA A 16 20.55 -5.36 -1.18
CA ALA A 16 20.48 -5.27 0.28
C ALA A 16 19.26 -6.02 0.84
N ALA A 17 18.12 -5.95 0.17
CA ALA A 17 16.93 -6.67 0.57
C ALA A 17 17.11 -8.20 0.46
N ALA A 18 17.78 -8.68 -0.57
CA ALA A 18 18.11 -10.11 -0.72
C ALA A 18 18.99 -10.60 0.43
N GLN A 19 19.99 -9.83 0.82
CA GLN A 19 20.84 -10.13 1.97
C GLN A 19 20.03 -10.19 3.27
N ARG A 20 19.11 -9.26 3.48
CA ARG A 20 18.22 -9.28 4.65
C ARG A 20 17.27 -10.48 4.65
N LEU A 21 16.84 -10.91 3.47
CA LEU A 21 16.04 -12.12 3.34
C LEU A 21 16.85 -13.37 3.70
N ASP A 22 18.12 -13.46 3.28
CA ASP A 22 19.03 -14.56 3.68
C ASP A 22 19.20 -14.61 5.21
N GLU A 23 19.44 -13.47 5.84
CA GLU A 23 19.53 -13.36 7.31
C GLU A 23 18.23 -13.78 8.00
N PHE A 24 17.10 -13.41 7.41
CA PHE A 24 15.78 -13.79 7.90
C PHE A 24 15.58 -15.31 7.86
N GLU A 25 15.90 -15.94 6.73
CA GLU A 25 15.81 -17.39 6.54
C GLU A 25 16.69 -18.14 7.53
N GLN A 26 17.95 -17.72 7.69
CA GLN A 26 18.86 -18.33 8.68
C GLN A 26 18.30 -18.29 10.10
N LYS A 27 17.61 -17.23 10.45
CA LYS A 27 17.04 -17.03 11.79
C LYS A 27 15.71 -17.77 12.01
N TRP A 28 14.86 -17.83 10.99
CA TRP A 28 13.47 -18.21 11.15
C TRP A 28 13.03 -19.48 10.43
N ASP A 29 13.79 -19.99 9.47
CA ASP A 29 13.40 -21.19 8.71
C ASP A 29 13.22 -22.44 9.59
N GLY A 30 13.92 -22.51 10.70
CA GLY A 30 13.72 -23.58 11.68
C GLY A 30 12.34 -23.59 12.35
N LYS A 31 11.66 -22.44 12.40
CA LYS A 31 10.34 -22.30 13.03
C LYS A 31 9.23 -22.02 12.03
N TYR A 32 9.52 -21.23 11.00
CA TYR A 32 8.52 -20.71 10.05
C TYR A 32 9.02 -20.77 8.60
N PRO A 33 9.38 -21.94 8.09
CA PRO A 33 9.93 -22.07 6.73
C PRO A 33 9.01 -21.51 5.61
N PRO A 34 7.66 -21.55 5.72
CA PRO A 34 6.80 -21.03 4.66
C PRO A 34 6.95 -19.53 4.39
N ILE A 35 7.43 -18.76 5.38
CA ILE A 35 7.57 -17.30 5.22
C ILE A 35 8.69 -16.98 4.24
N GLY A 36 9.90 -17.50 4.48
CA GLY A 36 11.05 -17.32 3.58
C GLY A 36 10.74 -17.85 2.18
N GLN A 37 10.17 -19.04 2.07
CA GLN A 37 9.75 -19.63 0.80
C GLN A 37 8.76 -18.77 0.03
N SER A 38 7.79 -18.14 0.71
CA SER A 38 6.83 -17.23 0.09
C SER A 38 7.51 -15.99 -0.48
N TRP A 39 8.46 -15.40 0.26
CA TRP A 39 9.24 -14.26 -0.21
C TRP A 39 10.11 -14.63 -1.42
N ARG A 40 10.78 -15.78 -1.40
CA ARG A 40 11.59 -16.27 -2.53
C ARG A 40 10.75 -16.50 -3.77
N ARG A 41 9.61 -17.15 -3.63
CA ARG A 41 8.70 -17.43 -4.77
C ARG A 41 8.22 -16.18 -5.47
N ASN A 42 7.96 -15.12 -4.70
CA ASN A 42 7.45 -13.86 -5.22
C ASN A 42 8.55 -12.80 -5.43
N TRP A 43 9.81 -13.18 -5.33
CA TRP A 43 10.93 -12.23 -5.33
C TRP A 43 10.98 -11.38 -6.60
N GLU A 44 10.77 -11.98 -7.77
CA GLU A 44 10.73 -11.28 -9.06
C GLU A 44 9.63 -10.20 -9.13
N GLN A 45 8.56 -10.39 -8.37
CA GLN A 45 7.46 -9.42 -8.28
C GLN A 45 7.73 -8.34 -7.22
N ILE A 46 8.62 -8.60 -6.29
CA ILE A 46 9.00 -7.67 -5.21
C ILE A 46 10.11 -6.73 -5.68
N ILE A 47 11.06 -7.20 -6.48
CA ILE A 47 12.23 -6.43 -6.93
C ILE A 47 11.85 -5.06 -7.52
N PRO A 48 10.81 -4.90 -8.36
CA PRO A 48 10.44 -3.60 -8.93
C PRO A 48 10.12 -2.52 -7.89
N PHE A 49 9.68 -2.93 -6.70
CA PHE A 49 9.42 -2.02 -5.59
C PHE A 49 10.66 -1.20 -5.18
N PHE A 50 11.85 -1.81 -5.24
CA PHE A 50 13.10 -1.15 -4.86
C PHE A 50 13.61 -0.13 -5.88
N ALA A 51 13.05 -0.12 -7.09
CA ALA A 51 13.34 0.90 -8.09
C ALA A 51 12.70 2.26 -7.77
N TYR A 52 11.69 2.28 -6.90
CA TYR A 52 11.02 3.52 -6.52
C TYR A 52 11.81 4.30 -5.46
N PRO A 53 11.76 5.66 -5.50
CA PRO A 53 12.32 6.51 -4.45
C PRO A 53 11.72 6.22 -3.07
N ALA A 54 12.48 6.51 -2.02
CA ALA A 54 12.07 6.24 -0.64
C ALA A 54 10.70 6.84 -0.26
N ALA A 55 10.38 8.05 -0.75
CA ALA A 55 9.09 8.70 -0.50
C ALA A 55 7.91 7.92 -1.11
N VAL A 56 8.08 7.40 -2.33
CA VAL A 56 7.08 6.56 -3.01
C VAL A 56 6.94 5.21 -2.29
N ARG A 57 8.06 4.55 -1.99
CA ARG A 57 8.05 3.27 -1.26
C ARG A 57 7.34 3.38 0.09
N LYS A 58 7.57 4.47 0.82
CA LYS A 58 6.93 4.72 2.11
C LYS A 58 5.40 4.77 1.98
N ILE A 59 4.88 5.39 0.93
CA ILE A 59 3.43 5.42 0.67
C ILE A 59 2.89 4.03 0.36
N ILE A 60 3.60 3.25 -0.45
CA ILE A 60 3.18 1.89 -0.83
C ILE A 60 2.99 1.00 0.40
N TYR A 61 3.93 1.00 1.34
CA TYR A 61 3.83 0.14 2.53
C TYR A 61 3.15 0.79 3.74
N THR A 62 2.70 2.05 3.63
CA THR A 62 1.95 2.75 4.68
C THR A 62 0.56 3.20 4.26
N THR A 63 -0.04 2.56 3.26
CA THR A 63 -1.34 2.92 2.66
C THR A 63 -2.52 2.65 3.60
N ASN A 64 -2.51 3.22 4.78
CA ASN A 64 -3.62 3.10 5.73
C ASN A 64 -4.91 3.80 5.26
N ALA A 65 -4.81 4.77 4.33
CA ALA A 65 -5.96 5.53 3.85
C ALA A 65 -6.96 4.64 3.08
N ILE A 66 -6.48 3.78 2.17
CA ILE A 66 -7.35 2.86 1.40
C ILE A 66 -7.95 1.80 2.31
N GLU A 67 -7.16 1.24 3.21
CA GLU A 67 -7.62 0.23 4.18
C GLU A 67 -8.67 0.82 5.12
N SER A 68 -8.45 2.02 5.64
CA SER A 68 -9.40 2.74 6.48
C SER A 68 -10.71 3.04 5.74
N LEU A 69 -10.63 3.47 4.47
CA LEU A 69 -11.79 3.69 3.62
C LEU A 69 -12.57 2.40 3.40
N ASN A 70 -11.89 1.31 3.04
CA ASN A 70 -12.50 0.01 2.83
C ASN A 70 -13.17 -0.52 4.10
N MET A 71 -12.56 -0.35 5.26
CA MET A 71 -13.18 -0.71 6.54
C MET A 71 -14.46 0.09 6.80
N SER A 72 -14.45 1.38 6.51
CA SER A 72 -15.62 2.25 6.66
C SER A 72 -16.75 1.85 5.73
N LEU A 73 -16.45 1.54 4.47
CA LEU A 73 -17.42 1.06 3.48
C LEU A 73 -18.00 -0.31 3.86
N ARG A 74 -17.16 -1.25 4.27
CA ARG A 74 -17.60 -2.58 4.73
C ARG A 74 -18.54 -2.50 5.93
N LYS A 75 -18.28 -1.60 6.86
CA LYS A 75 -19.14 -1.37 8.03
C LYS A 75 -20.55 -0.95 7.62
N ILE A 76 -20.65 -0.03 6.67
CA ILE A 76 -21.93 0.48 6.15
C ILE A 76 -22.68 -0.61 5.40
N ILE A 77 -22.01 -1.34 4.51
CA ILE A 77 -22.58 -2.45 3.73
C ILE A 77 -23.07 -3.55 4.67
N LYS A 78 -22.28 -3.92 5.66
CA LYS A 78 -22.61 -4.99 6.62
C LYS A 78 -23.83 -4.64 7.48
N ASN A 79 -23.97 -3.40 7.89
CA ASN A 79 -25.11 -2.95 8.68
C ASN A 79 -26.42 -2.96 7.90
N ARG A 80 -26.36 -2.77 6.57
CA ARG A 80 -27.56 -2.76 5.75
C ARG A 80 -28.00 -4.17 5.29
N GLY A 81 -27.06 -5.09 5.12
CA GLY A 81 -27.31 -6.51 4.83
C GLY A 81 -27.87 -6.84 3.44
N HIS A 82 -28.78 -6.03 2.90
CA HIS A 82 -29.40 -6.23 1.60
C HIS A 82 -29.70 -4.92 0.89
N PHE A 83 -29.54 -4.90 -0.43
CA PHE A 83 -29.88 -3.76 -1.28
C PHE A 83 -31.00 -4.14 -2.23
N PRO A 84 -32.08 -3.33 -2.34
CA PRO A 84 -33.21 -3.63 -3.23
C PRO A 84 -32.87 -3.47 -4.71
N SER A 85 -31.84 -2.72 -5.07
CA SER A 85 -31.38 -2.49 -6.44
C SER A 85 -29.94 -2.03 -6.48
N ASP A 86 -29.30 -2.11 -7.66
CA ASP A 86 -27.94 -1.60 -7.88
C ASP A 86 -27.87 -0.07 -7.69
N GLU A 87 -28.92 0.65 -8.05
CA GLU A 87 -29.04 2.09 -7.84
C GLU A 87 -29.03 2.45 -6.35
N ALA A 88 -29.73 1.68 -5.53
CA ALA A 88 -29.74 1.89 -4.07
C ALA A 88 -28.36 1.63 -3.47
N ALA A 89 -27.64 0.61 -3.93
CA ALA A 89 -26.28 0.32 -3.53
C ALA A 89 -25.33 1.46 -3.94
N ALA A 90 -25.38 1.90 -5.19
CA ALA A 90 -24.56 3.00 -5.70
C ALA A 90 -24.79 4.30 -4.93
N LYS A 91 -26.06 4.63 -4.64
CA LYS A 91 -26.42 5.82 -3.86
C LYS A 91 -25.86 5.78 -2.43
N LEU A 92 -25.96 4.65 -1.76
CA LEU A 92 -25.41 4.48 -0.42
C LEU A 92 -23.88 4.60 -0.41
N LEU A 93 -23.19 3.94 -1.35
CA LEU A 93 -21.73 4.02 -1.50
C LEU A 93 -21.29 5.44 -1.80
N TYR A 94 -22.00 6.15 -2.68
CA TYR A 94 -21.71 7.56 -2.98
C TYR A 94 -21.79 8.45 -1.73
N LEU A 95 -22.87 8.31 -0.95
CA LEU A 95 -23.04 9.08 0.28
C LEU A 95 -21.97 8.73 1.33
N ALA A 96 -21.62 7.46 1.44
CA ALA A 96 -20.55 7.00 2.34
C ALA A 96 -19.19 7.58 1.94
N LEU A 97 -18.84 7.55 0.66
CA LEU A 97 -17.61 8.13 0.13
C LEU A 97 -17.58 9.67 0.34
N ARG A 98 -18.67 10.34 0.10
CA ARG A 98 -18.80 11.78 0.31
C ARG A 98 -18.60 12.15 1.79
N ASN A 99 -19.16 11.38 2.71
CA ASN A 99 -18.95 11.56 4.15
C ASN A 99 -17.51 11.26 4.58
N ALA A 100 -16.89 10.23 4.02
CA ALA A 100 -15.48 9.93 4.26
C ALA A 100 -14.57 11.06 3.77
N ALA A 101 -14.85 11.60 2.58
CA ALA A 101 -14.08 12.70 1.99
C ALA A 101 -14.11 13.98 2.84
N LYS A 102 -15.19 14.26 3.56
CA LYS A 102 -15.26 15.39 4.49
C LYS A 102 -14.27 15.29 5.66
N LYS A 103 -13.88 14.07 6.04
CA LYS A 103 -12.93 13.80 7.11
C LYS A 103 -11.48 13.78 6.63
N TRP A 104 -11.25 13.82 5.32
CA TRP A 104 -9.90 13.86 4.79
C TRP A 104 -9.29 15.22 5.04
N THR A 105 -8.23 15.21 5.79
CA THR A 105 -7.37 16.38 6.01
C THR A 105 -6.38 16.50 4.88
N MET A 106 -5.71 17.66 4.79
CA MET A 106 -4.68 17.89 3.77
C MET A 106 -3.63 16.77 3.76
N PRO A 107 -3.14 16.38 2.57
CA PRO A 107 -2.11 15.37 2.46
C PRO A 107 -0.86 15.77 3.25
N SER A 108 -0.26 14.79 3.93
CA SER A 108 0.98 14.98 4.67
C SER A 108 2.12 15.43 3.72
N ARG A 109 3.20 15.97 4.30
CA ARG A 109 4.41 16.32 3.52
C ARG A 109 4.93 15.14 2.69
N THR A 110 4.78 13.92 3.19
CA THR A 110 5.16 12.69 2.50
C THR A 110 4.40 12.52 1.18
N TRP A 111 3.12 12.86 1.14
CA TRP A 111 2.33 12.83 -0.09
C TRP A 111 2.81 13.84 -1.12
N LYS A 112 3.15 15.06 -0.72
CA LYS A 112 3.69 16.08 -1.63
C LYS A 112 4.99 15.62 -2.29
N GLN A 113 5.89 15.05 -1.50
CA GLN A 113 7.15 14.50 -2.02
C GLN A 113 6.93 13.33 -2.98
N ALA A 114 6.01 12.41 -2.65
CA ALA A 114 5.69 11.30 -3.51
C ALA A 114 5.00 11.74 -4.80
N LEU A 115 4.09 12.72 -4.76
CA LEU A 115 3.46 13.29 -5.95
C LEU A 115 4.49 13.89 -6.91
N ASN A 116 5.47 14.62 -6.40
CA ASN A 116 6.56 15.13 -7.22
C ASN A 116 7.37 14.01 -7.88
N GLN A 117 7.67 12.94 -7.15
CA GLN A 117 8.37 11.78 -7.69
C GLN A 117 7.53 11.03 -8.73
N PHE A 118 6.22 10.86 -8.50
CA PHE A 118 5.31 10.29 -9.48
C PHE A 118 5.22 11.14 -10.76
N ALA A 119 5.19 12.46 -10.63
CA ALA A 119 5.18 13.37 -11.78
C ALA A 119 6.45 13.23 -12.63
N ILE A 120 7.60 13.01 -12.00
CA ILE A 120 8.87 12.77 -12.70
C ILE A 120 8.89 11.38 -13.37
N LEU A 121 8.45 10.34 -12.66
CA LEU A 121 8.49 8.95 -13.14
C LEU A 121 7.43 8.66 -14.21
N PHE A 122 6.28 9.32 -14.14
CA PHE A 122 5.12 9.07 -14.97
C PHE A 122 4.57 10.33 -15.61
N GLN A 123 5.43 11.12 -16.24
CA GLN A 123 5.09 12.42 -16.87
C GLN A 123 3.87 12.33 -17.78
N ASP A 124 3.78 11.25 -18.57
CA ASP A 124 2.68 11.04 -19.54
C ASP A 124 1.31 10.79 -18.90
N ARG A 125 1.29 10.46 -17.62
CA ARG A 125 0.07 10.12 -16.88
C ARG A 125 -0.35 11.20 -15.90
N PHE A 126 0.49 12.21 -15.68
CA PHE A 126 0.20 13.28 -14.74
C PHE A 126 -0.44 14.45 -15.46
N PRO A 127 -1.66 14.90 -15.08
CA PRO A 127 -2.27 16.07 -15.67
C PRO A 127 -1.46 17.34 -15.34
N SER A 128 -1.20 18.16 -16.35
CA SER A 128 -0.41 19.40 -16.25
C SER A 128 -1.03 20.46 -15.32
N SER A 129 -2.24 20.23 -14.82
CA SER A 129 -3.04 21.19 -14.04
C SER A 129 -2.92 21.02 -12.50
N ILE A 130 -1.98 20.22 -12.01
CA ILE A 130 -1.78 20.01 -10.56
C ILE A 130 -0.64 20.90 -10.00
N TYR A 131 -0.09 21.78 -10.81
CA TYR A 131 0.96 22.73 -10.39
C TYR A 131 0.43 24.15 -10.32
#